data_2c3810ac9b3bbb59f005f633ebb11093
#
_entry.id   2c3810ac9b3bbb59f005f633ebb11093
#
_cell.length_a   1.000
_cell.length_b   1.000
_cell.length_c   1.000
_cell.angle_alpha   90.00
_cell.angle_beta   90.00
_cell.angle_gamma   90.00
#
_symmetry.space_group_name_H-M   'P 1'
#
loop_
_entity.id
_entity.type
_entity.pdbx_description
1 polymer ?
#
loop_
_entity_poly.entity_id
_entity_poly.type
_entity_poly.pdbx_seq_one_letter_code
_entity_poly.pdbx_strand_id
1 'polypeptide(L)'
;NLLFKGVVYNEMKGAMSSTNSVLWQTMSKYLFPTSTYHFNSGGEPDEIPDLSYDQLVNFHKTHYHPSNSVFMTFGDIPAYDHQQAFEELALSNFEKLDVNIEVSDEKRYLSPVGVEEFYAADNATTGKSHIVTGWLLGRSTELGDLIKAQLLCSVLMDNSASPLLRALETSKLGTSPSPLCGLEDSNREMSIMAGLEGCESSATVEVENLIRQTLLEICKNGIPKEQVEAALHQLELSQREISGDGYPYGLQLILAGLSTATH
;
A
#
# COMPACT_ATOMS: atom_id res chain seq x y z
N ASN A 1 13.66 -15.84 33.36
CA ASN A 1 13.86 -15.26 32.02
C ASN A 1 13.26 -13.87 31.99
N LEU A 2 14.01 -12.89 31.51
CA LEU A 2 13.49 -11.56 31.19
C LEU A 2 12.66 -11.66 29.91
N LEU A 3 11.49 -11.02 29.93
CA LEU A 3 10.60 -10.94 28.78
C LEU A 3 10.32 -9.47 28.50
N PHE A 4 10.41 -9.06 27.25
CA PHE A 4 9.94 -7.74 26.82
C PHE A 4 8.43 -7.66 26.96
N LYS A 5 7.96 -6.56 27.56
CA LYS A 5 6.54 -6.25 27.70
C LYS A 5 6.34 -4.78 27.33
N GLY A 6 5.57 -4.53 26.32
CA GLY A 6 5.20 -3.19 25.88
C GLY A 6 3.99 -3.27 24.99
N VAL A 7 3.11 -2.26 25.00
CA VAL A 7 1.89 -2.24 24.20
C VAL A 7 2.28 -2.30 22.71
N VAL A 8 3.09 -1.38 22.23
CA VAL A 8 3.53 -1.30 20.83
C VAL A 8 4.31 -2.56 20.42
N TYR A 9 5.25 -3.02 21.26
CA TYR A 9 5.99 -4.26 20.99
C TYR A 9 5.07 -5.47 20.79
N ASN A 10 4.09 -5.65 21.67
CA ASN A 10 3.16 -6.78 21.58
C ASN A 10 2.21 -6.64 20.40
N GLU A 11 1.77 -5.42 20.08
CA GLU A 11 0.95 -5.12 18.91
C GLU A 11 1.69 -5.45 17.61
N MET A 12 2.90 -4.97 17.46
CA MET A 12 3.70 -5.23 16.26
C MET A 12 4.11 -6.70 16.14
N LYS A 13 4.43 -7.35 17.25
CA LYS A 13 4.65 -8.80 17.26
C LYS A 13 3.41 -9.57 16.82
N GLY A 14 2.22 -9.15 17.26
CA GLY A 14 0.94 -9.71 16.81
C GLY A 14 0.70 -9.46 15.32
N ALA A 15 0.87 -8.23 14.85
CA ALA A 15 0.70 -7.86 13.45
C ALA A 15 1.64 -8.66 12.53
N MET A 16 2.92 -8.78 12.89
CA MET A 16 3.93 -9.51 12.11
C MET A 16 3.83 -11.03 12.26
N SER A 17 2.90 -11.56 13.04
CA SER A 17 2.55 -12.98 13.02
C SER A 17 1.62 -13.37 11.85
N SER A 18 1.00 -12.40 11.21
CA SER A 18 0.16 -12.60 10.01
C SER A 18 1.03 -12.76 8.76
N THR A 19 0.81 -13.83 8.01
CA THR A 19 1.50 -14.07 6.73
C THR A 19 1.31 -12.91 5.75
N ASN A 20 0.09 -12.35 5.69
CA ASN A 20 -0.21 -11.22 4.81
C ASN A 20 0.57 -9.95 5.20
N SER A 21 0.74 -9.71 6.51
CA SER A 21 1.54 -8.57 6.99
C SER A 21 3.02 -8.74 6.65
N VAL A 22 3.56 -9.94 6.82
CA VAL A 22 4.95 -10.26 6.43
C VAL A 22 5.13 -10.08 4.92
N LEU A 23 4.19 -10.62 4.13
CA LEU A 23 4.24 -10.49 2.67
C LEU A 23 4.18 -9.04 2.21
N TRP A 24 3.25 -8.25 2.79
CA TRP A 24 3.14 -6.81 2.51
C TRP A 24 4.45 -6.07 2.87
N GLN A 25 4.98 -6.31 4.07
CA GLN A 25 6.21 -5.67 4.52
C GLN A 25 7.41 -6.05 3.64
N THR A 26 7.49 -7.32 3.22
CA THR A 26 8.50 -7.79 2.27
C THR A 26 8.37 -7.06 0.92
N MET A 27 7.16 -6.97 0.37
CA MET A 27 6.95 -6.26 -0.88
C MET A 27 7.32 -4.78 -0.77
N SER A 28 6.89 -4.10 0.29
CA SER A 28 7.23 -2.69 0.54
C SER A 28 8.73 -2.47 0.68
N LYS A 29 9.41 -3.31 1.44
CA LYS A 29 10.86 -3.25 1.66
C LYS A 29 11.65 -3.30 0.35
N TYR A 30 11.25 -4.15 -0.57
CA TYR A 30 11.99 -4.35 -1.82
C TYR A 30 11.46 -3.52 -3.00
N LEU A 31 10.21 -3.09 -2.98
CA LEU A 31 9.71 -2.09 -3.93
C LEU A 31 10.27 -0.69 -3.65
N PHE A 32 10.50 -0.37 -2.35
CA PHE A 32 10.94 0.94 -1.90
C PHE A 32 12.26 0.89 -1.13
N PRO A 33 13.39 0.47 -1.76
CA PRO A 33 14.64 0.23 -1.05
C PRO A 33 15.31 1.49 -0.47
N THR A 34 14.97 2.70 -0.93
CA THR A 34 15.64 3.93 -0.51
C THR A 34 14.71 4.97 0.12
N SER A 35 13.40 4.74 0.13
CA SER A 35 12.43 5.65 0.72
C SER A 35 11.92 5.16 2.09
N THR A 36 11.12 5.97 2.76
CA THR A 36 10.57 5.64 4.08
C THR A 36 9.68 4.40 4.08
N TYR A 37 9.07 4.05 2.93
CA TYR A 37 8.22 2.87 2.79
C TYR A 37 8.99 1.54 2.91
N HIS A 38 10.32 1.59 2.88
CA HIS A 38 11.17 0.44 3.21
C HIS A 38 10.91 -0.09 4.62
N PHE A 39 10.60 0.80 5.55
CA PHE A 39 10.48 0.49 6.95
C PHE A 39 9.03 0.19 7.34
N ASN A 40 8.85 -0.71 8.29
CA ASN A 40 7.58 -0.93 8.95
C ASN A 40 7.22 0.29 9.81
N SER A 41 6.14 0.99 9.47
CA SER A 41 5.75 2.24 10.16
C SER A 41 5.40 2.05 11.63
N GLY A 42 4.98 0.85 12.04
CA GLY A 42 4.74 0.49 13.44
C GLY A 42 6.00 0.05 14.19
N GLY A 43 7.11 -0.13 13.48
CA GLY A 43 8.39 -0.61 13.99
C GLY A 43 8.54 -2.14 13.88
N GLU A 44 9.76 -2.58 13.66
CA GLU A 44 10.10 -4.00 13.68
C GLU A 44 10.16 -4.49 15.13
N PRO A 45 9.46 -5.59 15.48
CA PRO A 45 9.45 -6.10 16.86
C PRO A 45 10.83 -6.34 17.44
N ASP A 46 11.79 -6.78 16.64
CA ASP A 46 13.14 -7.07 17.08
C ASP A 46 13.96 -5.81 17.34
N GLU A 47 13.60 -4.66 16.73
CA GLU A 47 14.31 -3.37 16.86
C GLU A 47 13.68 -2.45 17.91
N ILE A 48 12.38 -2.59 18.20
CA ILE A 48 11.66 -1.74 19.16
C ILE A 48 12.36 -1.70 20.53
N PRO A 49 12.87 -2.83 21.11
CA PRO A 49 13.54 -2.80 22.40
C PRO A 49 14.85 -2.05 22.44
N ASP A 50 15.48 -1.82 21.30
CA ASP A 50 16.78 -1.14 21.19
C ASP A 50 16.65 0.39 21.08
N LEU A 51 15.39 0.90 20.93
CA LEU A 51 15.14 2.34 20.89
C LEU A 51 15.41 3.00 22.24
N SER A 52 16.21 4.06 22.23
CA SER A 52 16.38 4.89 23.41
C SER A 52 15.27 5.94 23.56
N TYR A 53 15.05 6.37 24.80
CA TYR A 53 14.10 7.46 25.09
C TYR A 53 14.41 8.74 24.30
N ASP A 54 15.70 9.10 24.19
CA ASP A 54 16.12 10.31 23.48
C ASP A 54 15.84 10.22 21.98
N GLN A 55 16.02 9.04 21.36
CA GLN A 55 15.64 8.81 19.95
C GLN A 55 14.14 9.01 19.75
N LEU A 56 13.32 8.40 20.61
CA LEU A 56 11.86 8.53 20.53
C LEU A 56 11.40 10.00 20.67
N VAL A 57 11.93 10.70 21.69
CA VAL A 57 11.58 12.11 21.93
C VAL A 57 12.04 13.00 20.79
N ASN A 58 13.23 12.78 20.26
CA ASN A 58 13.74 13.57 19.13
C ASN A 58 12.93 13.33 17.85
N PHE A 59 12.61 12.08 17.55
CA PHE A 59 11.74 11.75 16.43
C PHE A 59 10.37 12.44 16.55
N HIS A 60 9.74 12.35 17.73
CA HIS A 60 8.46 13.00 17.99
C HIS A 60 8.55 14.51 17.77
N LYS A 61 9.55 15.20 18.33
CA LYS A 61 9.71 16.65 18.16
C LYS A 61 9.92 17.07 16.71
N THR A 62 10.55 16.23 15.90
CA THR A 62 10.87 16.55 14.51
C THR A 62 9.68 16.28 13.59
N HIS A 63 9.03 15.13 13.75
CA HIS A 63 8.03 14.65 12.81
C HIS A 63 6.59 15.04 13.18
N TYR A 64 6.29 15.16 14.48
CA TYR A 64 4.97 15.54 15.01
C TYR A 64 4.86 17.04 15.29
N HIS A 65 5.51 17.83 14.47
CA HIS A 65 5.45 19.28 14.56
C HIS A 65 4.41 19.84 13.58
N PRO A 66 3.64 20.92 13.95
CA PRO A 66 2.65 21.53 13.06
C PRO A 66 3.21 21.95 11.69
N SER A 67 4.49 22.33 11.61
CA SER A 67 5.15 22.64 10.33
C SER A 67 5.22 21.46 9.37
N ASN A 68 4.98 20.24 9.84
CA ASN A 68 4.92 19.00 9.06
C ASN A 68 3.53 18.37 9.09
N SER A 69 2.47 19.16 9.30
CA SER A 69 1.13 18.62 9.47
C SER A 69 0.17 19.21 8.44
N VAL A 70 -0.77 18.39 8.01
CA VAL A 70 -1.91 18.81 7.19
C VAL A 70 -3.19 18.63 8.02
N PHE A 71 -3.96 19.70 8.18
CA PHE A 71 -5.24 19.69 8.90
C PHE A 71 -6.37 19.59 7.89
N MET A 72 -7.15 18.52 7.97
CA MET A 72 -8.31 18.29 7.11
C MET A 72 -9.56 18.15 7.96
N THR A 73 -10.61 18.89 7.63
CA THR A 73 -11.91 18.84 8.32
C THR A 73 -13.03 18.73 7.31
N PHE A 74 -14.08 18.03 7.68
CA PHE A 74 -15.31 17.94 6.93
C PHE A 74 -16.51 18.07 7.89
N GLY A 75 -17.47 18.89 7.56
CA GLY A 75 -18.68 19.09 8.37
C GLY A 75 -19.34 20.43 8.07
N ASP A 76 -20.32 20.80 8.88
CA ASP A 76 -21.11 22.02 8.77
C ASP A 76 -20.58 23.19 9.63
N ILE A 77 -19.51 22.96 10.39
CA ILE A 77 -18.84 24.03 11.14
C ILE A 77 -18.07 24.90 10.14
N PRO A 78 -18.19 26.22 10.20
CA PRO A 78 -17.50 27.12 9.30
C PRO A 78 -15.99 26.93 9.32
N ALA A 79 -15.34 26.97 8.16
CA ALA A 79 -13.89 26.80 8.04
C ALA A 79 -13.09 27.79 8.90
N TYR A 80 -13.60 29.00 9.07
CA TYR A 80 -13.00 30.03 9.94
C TYR A 80 -12.91 29.56 11.40
N ASP A 81 -13.96 28.94 11.92
CA ASP A 81 -13.99 28.46 13.31
C ASP A 81 -12.99 27.34 13.53
N HIS A 82 -12.81 26.47 12.55
CA HIS A 82 -11.75 25.45 12.57
C HIS A 82 -10.35 26.09 12.54
N GLN A 83 -10.12 27.05 11.66
CA GLN A 83 -8.83 27.73 11.55
C GLN A 83 -8.50 28.48 12.86
N GLN A 84 -9.47 29.15 13.47
CA GLN A 84 -9.29 29.81 14.76
C GLN A 84 -8.95 28.79 15.86
N ALA A 85 -9.67 27.66 15.90
CA ALA A 85 -9.37 26.61 16.87
C ALA A 85 -7.96 26.01 16.66
N PHE A 86 -7.53 25.80 15.43
CA PHE A 86 -6.16 25.33 15.15
C PHE A 86 -5.12 26.33 15.62
N GLU A 87 -5.32 27.62 15.36
CA GLU A 87 -4.42 28.68 15.81
C GLU A 87 -4.35 28.73 17.34
N GLU A 88 -5.50 28.84 18.01
CA GLU A 88 -5.57 29.02 19.46
C GLU A 88 -5.12 27.80 20.27
N LEU A 89 -5.49 26.59 19.81
CA LEU A 89 -5.22 25.36 20.55
C LEU A 89 -3.89 24.70 20.22
N ALA A 90 -3.34 24.96 19.05
CA ALA A 90 -2.12 24.29 18.58
C ALA A 90 -1.07 25.28 18.07
N LEU A 91 -1.31 25.98 16.96
CA LEU A 91 -0.27 26.64 16.18
C LEU A 91 0.42 27.76 16.94
N SER A 92 -0.31 28.53 17.76
CA SER A 92 0.24 29.62 18.61
C SER A 92 1.29 29.15 19.64
N ASN A 93 1.36 27.84 19.89
CA ASN A 93 2.33 27.26 20.82
C ASN A 93 3.64 26.84 20.16
N PHE A 94 3.77 27.01 18.85
CA PHE A 94 4.91 26.55 18.07
C PHE A 94 5.50 27.66 17.20
N GLU A 95 6.82 27.71 17.13
CA GLU A 95 7.53 28.47 16.11
C GLU A 95 7.60 27.65 14.81
N LYS A 96 7.48 28.31 13.66
CA LYS A 96 7.64 27.64 12.38
C LYS A 96 9.03 27.03 12.25
N LEU A 97 9.10 25.74 11.98
CA LEU A 97 10.35 25.04 11.65
C LEU A 97 10.52 24.94 10.13
N ASP A 98 11.76 25.12 9.69
CA ASP A 98 12.17 24.80 8.32
C ASP A 98 12.58 23.31 8.28
N VAL A 99 11.57 22.45 8.19
CA VAL A 99 11.76 20.99 8.09
C VAL A 99 11.40 20.55 6.68
N ASN A 100 12.31 19.79 6.09
CA ASN A 100 12.05 19.09 4.84
C ASN A 100 12.16 17.58 5.10
N ILE A 101 11.01 16.94 5.33
CA ILE A 101 10.88 15.50 5.54
C ILE A 101 10.03 14.86 4.44
N GLU A 102 9.97 15.52 3.27
CA GLU A 102 9.26 14.99 2.12
C GLU A 102 9.84 13.64 1.67
N VAL A 103 8.95 12.73 1.33
CA VAL A 103 9.32 11.47 0.71
C VAL A 103 9.70 11.76 -0.76
N SER A 104 10.89 11.35 -1.15
CA SER A 104 11.33 11.47 -2.55
C SER A 104 10.86 10.27 -3.38
N ASP A 105 10.93 10.42 -4.71
CA ASP A 105 10.67 9.31 -5.63
C ASP A 105 11.69 8.19 -5.42
N GLU A 106 11.22 6.95 -5.54
CA GLU A 106 12.06 5.77 -5.38
C GLU A 106 12.95 5.55 -6.61
N LYS A 107 14.15 5.09 -6.35
CA LYS A 107 15.09 4.70 -7.41
C LYS A 107 14.65 3.39 -8.06
N ARG A 108 14.56 3.38 -9.39
CA ARG A 108 14.19 2.17 -10.13
C ARG A 108 15.36 1.19 -10.21
N TYR A 109 15.07 -0.07 -10.03
CA TYR A 109 16.03 -1.13 -10.36
C TYR A 109 16.30 -1.16 -11.86
N LEU A 110 17.55 -1.44 -12.24
CA LEU A 110 17.95 -1.58 -13.65
C LEU A 110 17.53 -2.93 -14.26
N SER A 111 17.22 -3.90 -13.43
CA SER A 111 16.73 -5.22 -13.80
C SER A 111 15.80 -5.76 -12.73
N PRO A 112 14.92 -6.72 -13.05
CA PRO A 112 14.10 -7.38 -12.04
C PRO A 112 14.94 -7.96 -10.91
N VAL A 113 14.43 -7.86 -9.68
CA VAL A 113 15.06 -8.39 -8.46
C VAL A 113 14.20 -9.53 -7.93
N GLY A 114 14.81 -10.70 -7.78
CA GLY A 114 14.18 -11.84 -7.11
C GLY A 114 14.55 -11.83 -5.63
N VAL A 115 13.57 -12.03 -4.77
CA VAL A 115 13.70 -12.01 -3.32
C VAL A 115 13.04 -13.26 -2.75
N GLU A 116 13.64 -13.85 -1.74
CA GLU A 116 13.09 -14.95 -0.96
C GLU A 116 13.14 -14.57 0.52
N GLU A 117 11.98 -14.58 1.18
CA GLU A 117 11.84 -14.29 2.60
C GLU A 117 11.01 -15.40 3.27
N PHE A 118 11.19 -15.56 4.58
CA PHE A 118 10.56 -16.62 5.35
C PHE A 118 9.53 -16.04 6.31
N TYR A 119 8.46 -16.79 6.52
CA TYR A 119 7.47 -16.49 7.54
C TYR A 119 7.22 -17.71 8.43
N ALA A 120 6.71 -17.49 9.64
CA ALA A 120 6.36 -18.56 10.55
C ALA A 120 5.14 -19.33 10.00
N ALA A 121 5.30 -20.62 9.77
CA ALA A 121 4.21 -21.49 9.33
C ALA A 121 3.93 -22.59 10.35
N ASP A 122 2.66 -22.97 10.45
CA ASP A 122 2.27 -24.17 11.19
C ASP A 122 2.76 -25.44 10.48
N ASN A 123 2.70 -26.57 11.16
CA ASN A 123 3.31 -27.90 10.93
C ASN A 123 3.42 -28.48 9.51
N ALA A 124 2.84 -27.89 8.47
CA ALA A 124 2.97 -28.34 7.10
C ALA A 124 3.49 -27.19 6.22
N THR A 125 4.59 -27.40 5.51
CA THR A 125 5.25 -26.39 4.66
C THR A 125 4.93 -26.52 3.17
N THR A 126 4.43 -27.68 2.75
CA THR A 126 4.08 -27.97 1.35
C THR A 126 2.87 -27.13 0.91
N GLY A 127 2.97 -26.47 -0.25
CA GLY A 127 1.87 -25.67 -0.80
C GLY A 127 1.52 -24.44 0.04
N LYS A 128 2.49 -23.83 0.73
CA LYS A 128 2.28 -22.64 1.55
C LYS A 128 3.06 -21.40 1.10
N SER A 129 3.80 -21.50 0.00
CA SER A 129 4.53 -20.36 -0.51
C SER A 129 3.58 -19.33 -1.15
N HIS A 130 3.88 -18.06 -0.94
CA HIS A 130 3.31 -16.95 -1.69
C HIS A 130 4.32 -16.52 -2.74
N ILE A 131 3.89 -16.39 -3.99
CA ILE A 131 4.73 -15.93 -5.10
C ILE A 131 4.05 -14.71 -5.70
N VAL A 132 4.67 -13.55 -5.52
CA VAL A 132 4.11 -12.26 -5.91
C VAL A 132 5.12 -11.47 -6.72
N THR A 133 4.67 -10.87 -7.81
CA THR A 133 5.42 -9.91 -8.60
C THR A 133 4.82 -8.53 -8.42
N GLY A 134 5.65 -7.51 -8.19
CA GLY A 134 5.23 -6.13 -8.02
C GLY A 134 5.98 -5.18 -8.94
N TRP A 135 5.33 -4.07 -9.30
CA TRP A 135 5.89 -2.98 -10.10
C TRP A 135 5.56 -1.64 -9.48
N LEU A 136 6.53 -0.74 -9.47
CA LEU A 136 6.27 0.67 -9.19
C LEU A 136 5.75 1.36 -10.45
N LEU A 137 4.73 2.17 -10.26
CA LEU A 137 4.09 2.99 -11.30
C LEU A 137 4.48 4.46 -11.17
N GLY A 138 3.62 5.36 -11.62
CA GLY A 138 3.77 6.81 -11.46
C GLY A 138 3.37 7.31 -10.07
N ARG A 139 3.44 8.62 -9.88
CA ARG A 139 3.07 9.27 -8.63
C ARG A 139 1.55 9.25 -8.42
N SER A 140 1.13 8.99 -7.19
CA SER A 140 -0.30 9.06 -6.80
C SER A 140 -0.86 10.48 -6.83
N THR A 141 0.01 11.49 -6.73
CA THR A 141 -0.36 12.91 -6.83
C THR A 141 -0.66 13.38 -8.26
N GLU A 142 -0.24 12.62 -9.26
CA GLU A 142 -0.51 12.91 -10.68
C GLU A 142 -1.86 12.31 -11.07
N LEU A 143 -2.94 13.07 -10.97
CA LEU A 143 -4.32 12.61 -11.17
C LEU A 143 -4.51 11.80 -12.46
N GLY A 144 -3.86 12.22 -13.55
CA GLY A 144 -3.94 11.52 -14.83
C GLY A 144 -3.33 10.12 -14.79
N ASP A 145 -2.24 9.92 -14.03
CA ASP A 145 -1.59 8.63 -13.88
C ASP A 145 -2.32 7.77 -12.84
N LEU A 146 -2.87 8.37 -11.80
CA LEU A 146 -3.72 7.69 -10.82
C LEU A 146 -4.95 7.07 -11.49
N ILE A 147 -5.70 7.85 -12.27
CA ILE A 147 -6.89 7.35 -12.98
C ILE A 147 -6.52 6.24 -13.96
N LYS A 148 -5.41 6.38 -14.69
CA LYS A 148 -4.93 5.31 -15.59
C LYS A 148 -4.57 4.04 -14.83
N ALA A 149 -3.90 4.17 -13.69
CA ALA A 149 -3.51 3.02 -12.85
C ALA A 149 -4.74 2.31 -12.27
N GLN A 150 -5.73 3.06 -11.77
CA GLN A 150 -6.98 2.53 -11.26
C GLN A 150 -7.77 1.80 -12.37
N LEU A 151 -7.90 2.42 -13.55
CA LEU A 151 -8.57 1.81 -14.69
C LEU A 151 -7.83 0.55 -15.17
N LEU A 152 -6.51 0.59 -15.25
CA LEU A 152 -5.68 -0.56 -15.64
C LEU A 152 -5.85 -1.71 -14.66
N CYS A 153 -5.78 -1.43 -13.37
CA CYS A 153 -5.97 -2.45 -12.33
C CYS A 153 -7.37 -3.07 -12.41
N SER A 154 -8.42 -2.24 -12.54
CA SER A 154 -9.80 -2.71 -12.67
C SER A 154 -9.96 -3.63 -13.88
N VAL A 155 -9.49 -3.23 -15.03
CA VAL A 155 -9.59 -4.04 -16.26
C VAL A 155 -8.83 -5.37 -16.13
N LEU A 156 -7.66 -5.37 -15.46
CA LEU A 156 -6.83 -6.57 -15.34
C LEU A 156 -7.26 -7.53 -14.24
N MET A 157 -7.82 -7.04 -13.12
CA MET A 157 -7.92 -7.83 -11.88
C MET A 157 -9.19 -7.61 -11.05
N ASP A 158 -10.20 -6.87 -11.53
CA ASP A 158 -11.36 -6.51 -10.70
C ASP A 158 -12.34 -7.70 -10.48
N ASN A 159 -12.44 -8.58 -11.45
CA ASN A 159 -13.37 -9.71 -11.39
C ASN A 159 -12.88 -10.91 -12.20
N SER A 160 -13.53 -12.07 -12.05
CA SER A 160 -13.16 -13.33 -12.71
C SER A 160 -13.23 -13.32 -14.25
N ALA A 161 -13.78 -12.27 -14.87
CA ALA A 161 -13.71 -12.05 -16.32
C ALA A 161 -12.46 -11.24 -16.70
N SER A 162 -11.81 -10.58 -15.74
CA SER A 162 -10.59 -9.82 -15.94
C SER A 162 -9.43 -10.76 -16.28
N PRO A 163 -8.65 -10.47 -17.33
CA PRO A 163 -7.76 -11.45 -17.93
C PRO A 163 -6.65 -11.94 -17.01
N LEU A 164 -6.05 -11.06 -16.21
CA LEU A 164 -4.97 -11.45 -15.30
C LEU A 164 -5.52 -12.21 -14.08
N LEU A 165 -6.59 -11.73 -13.47
CA LEU A 165 -7.22 -12.43 -12.35
C LEU A 165 -7.69 -13.81 -12.77
N ARG A 166 -8.34 -13.93 -13.93
CA ARG A 166 -8.78 -15.23 -14.48
C ARG A 166 -7.61 -16.19 -14.69
N ALA A 167 -6.49 -15.70 -15.24
CA ALA A 167 -5.31 -16.53 -15.42
C ALA A 167 -4.77 -17.06 -14.08
N LEU A 168 -4.77 -16.24 -13.04
CA LEU A 168 -4.37 -16.65 -11.69
C LEU A 168 -5.37 -17.63 -11.08
N GLU A 169 -6.68 -17.34 -11.10
CA GLU A 169 -7.74 -18.20 -10.55
C GLU A 169 -7.82 -19.58 -11.20
N THR A 170 -7.59 -19.67 -12.51
CA THR A 170 -7.66 -20.94 -13.25
C THR A 170 -6.33 -21.71 -13.24
N SER A 171 -5.26 -21.13 -12.72
CA SER A 171 -3.98 -21.77 -12.60
C SER A 171 -4.01 -22.93 -11.60
N LYS A 172 -3.16 -23.93 -11.85
CA LYS A 172 -2.91 -25.03 -10.90
C LYS A 172 -1.59 -24.85 -10.13
N LEU A 173 -0.97 -23.67 -10.25
CA LEU A 173 0.32 -23.37 -9.61
C LEU A 173 0.18 -22.93 -8.16
N GLY A 174 -1.02 -22.53 -7.75
CA GLY A 174 -1.36 -22.14 -6.39
C GLY A 174 -2.81 -22.48 -6.06
N THR A 175 -3.25 -22.14 -4.87
CA THR A 175 -4.62 -22.39 -4.40
C THR A 175 -5.57 -21.25 -4.74
N SER A 176 -5.06 -20.01 -4.76
CA SER A 176 -5.83 -18.80 -5.05
C SER A 176 -4.91 -17.63 -5.43
N PRO A 177 -5.44 -16.56 -6.04
CA PRO A 177 -4.72 -15.29 -6.18
C PRO A 177 -4.24 -14.79 -4.83
N SER A 178 -3.05 -14.18 -4.82
CA SER A 178 -2.52 -13.56 -3.61
C SER A 178 -3.43 -12.45 -3.08
N PRO A 179 -3.59 -12.30 -1.76
CA PRO A 179 -4.34 -11.19 -1.18
C PRO A 179 -3.73 -9.81 -1.49
N LEU A 180 -2.50 -9.75 -1.98
CA LEU A 180 -1.86 -8.51 -2.42
C LEU A 180 -2.12 -8.16 -3.88
N CYS A 181 -2.88 -8.98 -4.64
CA CYS A 181 -3.24 -8.63 -6.01
C CYS A 181 -4.04 -7.33 -6.04
N GLY A 182 -3.56 -6.34 -6.79
CA GLY A 182 -4.23 -5.06 -6.89
C GLY A 182 -3.29 -3.88 -7.03
N LEU A 183 -3.88 -2.69 -6.98
CA LEU A 183 -3.21 -1.40 -6.97
C LEU A 183 -3.08 -0.91 -5.53
N GLU A 184 -1.90 -0.43 -5.17
CA GLU A 184 -1.64 0.36 -3.97
C GLU A 184 -1.32 1.79 -4.40
N ASP A 185 -2.19 2.73 -4.07
CA ASP A 185 -2.12 4.13 -4.49
C ASP A 185 -2.03 5.13 -3.32
N SER A 186 -1.89 4.63 -2.09
CA SER A 186 -1.75 5.48 -0.90
C SER A 186 -0.33 6.02 -0.69
N ASN A 187 0.68 5.38 -1.27
CA ASN A 187 2.06 5.83 -1.24
C ASN A 187 2.30 6.95 -2.27
N ARG A 188 3.40 7.71 -2.12
CA ARG A 188 3.80 8.72 -3.10
C ARG A 188 3.86 8.17 -4.52
N GLU A 189 4.44 7.01 -4.69
CA GLU A 189 4.42 6.28 -5.95
C GLU A 189 3.57 5.03 -5.81
N MET A 190 2.67 4.87 -6.76
CA MET A 190 1.77 3.72 -6.80
C MET A 190 2.52 2.44 -7.11
N SER A 191 1.99 1.33 -6.65
CA SER A 191 2.46 0.01 -7.04
C SER A 191 1.31 -0.90 -7.43
N ILE A 192 1.57 -1.84 -8.34
CA ILE A 192 0.63 -2.90 -8.70
C ILE A 192 1.28 -4.24 -8.42
N MET A 193 0.52 -5.16 -7.89
CA MET A 193 0.98 -6.48 -7.52
C MET A 193 0.07 -7.56 -8.08
N ALA A 194 0.67 -8.68 -8.48
CA ALA A 194 -0.05 -9.87 -8.94
C ALA A 194 0.72 -11.14 -8.50
N GLY A 195 0.00 -12.17 -8.10
CA GLY A 195 0.63 -13.40 -7.63
C GLY A 195 -0.37 -14.45 -7.19
N LEU A 196 0.16 -15.52 -6.66
CA LEU A 196 -0.58 -16.67 -6.14
C LEU A 196 -0.15 -16.97 -4.70
N GLU A 197 -1.07 -17.48 -3.92
CA GLU A 197 -0.82 -18.12 -2.63
C GLU A 197 -1.02 -19.63 -2.71
N GLY A 198 -0.51 -20.34 -1.71
CA GLY A 198 -0.61 -21.79 -1.65
C GLY A 198 0.20 -22.51 -2.74
N CYS A 199 1.32 -21.92 -3.15
CA CYS A 199 2.22 -22.47 -4.15
C CYS A 199 3.23 -23.45 -3.54
N GLU A 200 3.77 -24.33 -4.37
CA GLU A 200 5.05 -24.98 -4.09
C GLU A 200 6.20 -23.97 -4.29
N SER A 201 7.21 -23.97 -3.44
CA SER A 201 8.34 -23.05 -3.55
C SER A 201 9.10 -23.16 -4.88
N SER A 202 9.07 -24.33 -5.52
CA SER A 202 9.66 -24.56 -6.83
C SER A 202 8.91 -23.93 -8.00
N ALA A 203 7.67 -23.45 -7.79
CA ALA A 203 6.80 -22.91 -8.85
C ALA A 203 7.05 -21.44 -9.19
N THR A 204 8.10 -20.82 -8.63
CA THR A 204 8.37 -19.36 -8.77
C THR A 204 8.48 -18.96 -10.24
N VAL A 205 9.25 -19.69 -11.04
CA VAL A 205 9.47 -19.38 -12.45
C VAL A 205 8.19 -19.57 -13.28
N GLU A 206 7.39 -20.57 -12.96
CA GLU A 206 6.13 -20.86 -13.63
C GLU A 206 5.08 -19.77 -13.34
N VAL A 207 4.96 -19.31 -12.09
CA VAL A 207 4.04 -18.23 -11.70
C VAL A 207 4.47 -16.92 -12.35
N GLU A 208 5.77 -16.57 -12.30
CA GLU A 208 6.28 -15.38 -12.98
C GLU A 208 5.98 -15.43 -14.49
N ASN A 209 6.21 -16.57 -15.12
CA ASN A 209 5.93 -16.76 -16.54
C ASN A 209 4.44 -16.66 -16.85
N LEU A 210 3.56 -17.22 -16.01
CA LEU A 210 2.11 -17.09 -16.17
C LEU A 210 1.71 -15.60 -16.21
N ILE A 211 2.13 -14.83 -15.24
CA ILE A 211 1.82 -13.39 -15.14
C ILE A 211 2.37 -12.66 -16.37
N ARG A 212 3.64 -12.85 -16.66
CA ARG A 212 4.32 -12.18 -17.78
C ARG A 212 3.72 -12.52 -19.13
N GLN A 213 3.42 -13.80 -19.40
CA GLN A 213 2.79 -14.19 -20.67
C GLN A 213 1.39 -13.65 -20.80
N THR A 214 0.60 -13.67 -19.74
CA THR A 214 -0.75 -13.06 -19.74
C THR A 214 -0.69 -11.57 -20.08
N LEU A 215 0.23 -10.82 -19.47
CA LEU A 215 0.42 -9.39 -19.77
C LEU A 215 0.89 -9.18 -21.22
N LEU A 216 1.81 -10.00 -21.73
CA LEU A 216 2.26 -9.92 -23.13
C LEU A 216 1.13 -10.23 -24.13
N GLU A 217 0.27 -11.19 -23.84
CA GLU A 217 -0.89 -11.50 -24.65
C GLU A 217 -1.88 -10.33 -24.67
N ILE A 218 -2.11 -9.72 -23.53
CA ILE A 218 -2.96 -8.52 -23.43
C ILE A 218 -2.35 -7.36 -24.25
N CYS A 219 -1.05 -7.12 -24.14
CA CYS A 219 -0.38 -6.10 -24.94
C CYS A 219 -0.48 -6.36 -26.44
N LYS A 220 -0.43 -7.63 -26.86
CA LYS A 220 -0.51 -8.02 -28.28
C LYS A 220 -1.94 -7.95 -28.84
N ASN A 221 -2.91 -8.45 -28.08
CA ASN A 221 -4.28 -8.65 -28.56
C ASN A 221 -5.20 -7.47 -28.18
N GLY A 222 -4.78 -6.62 -27.24
CA GLY A 222 -5.62 -5.60 -26.64
C GLY A 222 -6.63 -6.18 -25.65
N ILE A 223 -7.45 -5.30 -25.11
CA ILE A 223 -8.58 -5.63 -24.24
C ILE A 223 -9.87 -5.24 -24.99
N PRO A 224 -10.92 -6.06 -24.95
CA PRO A 224 -12.20 -5.71 -25.57
C PRO A 224 -12.69 -4.34 -25.07
N LYS A 225 -13.14 -3.52 -26.02
CA LYS A 225 -13.58 -2.14 -25.73
C LYS A 225 -14.68 -2.11 -24.66
N GLU A 226 -15.60 -3.07 -24.72
CA GLU A 226 -16.72 -3.20 -23.78
C GLU A 226 -16.24 -3.44 -22.35
N GLN A 227 -15.13 -4.16 -22.15
CA GLN A 227 -14.55 -4.35 -20.82
C GLN A 227 -13.93 -3.05 -20.28
N VAL A 228 -13.24 -2.30 -21.14
CA VAL A 228 -12.68 -0.99 -20.76
C VAL A 228 -13.78 0.02 -20.44
N GLU A 229 -14.84 0.06 -21.27
CA GLU A 229 -16.00 0.94 -21.04
C GLU A 229 -16.73 0.56 -19.74
N ALA A 230 -16.89 -0.73 -19.45
CA ALA A 230 -17.51 -1.19 -18.21
C ALA A 230 -16.67 -0.80 -16.97
N ALA A 231 -15.36 -1.02 -17.01
CA ALA A 231 -14.46 -0.62 -15.93
C ALA A 231 -14.45 0.91 -15.71
N LEU A 232 -14.42 1.69 -16.80
CA LEU A 232 -14.50 3.14 -16.73
C LEU A 232 -15.83 3.60 -16.12
N HIS A 233 -16.95 2.98 -16.52
CA HIS A 233 -18.25 3.30 -15.95
C HIS A 233 -18.36 2.97 -14.47
N GLN A 234 -17.81 1.84 -14.04
CA GLN A 234 -17.74 1.48 -12.61
C GLN A 234 -16.88 2.48 -11.82
N LEU A 235 -15.73 2.88 -12.36
CA LEU A 235 -14.88 3.90 -11.74
C LEU A 235 -15.62 5.25 -11.63
N GLU A 236 -16.31 5.68 -12.69
CA GLU A 236 -17.13 6.90 -12.67
C GLU A 236 -18.26 6.80 -11.64
N LEU A 237 -18.94 5.67 -11.56
CA LEU A 237 -20.03 5.45 -10.62
C LEU A 237 -19.51 5.52 -9.17
N SER A 238 -18.40 4.84 -8.87
CA SER A 238 -17.81 4.85 -7.52
C SER A 238 -17.40 6.25 -7.07
N GLN A 239 -16.96 7.12 -8.00
CA GLN A 239 -16.61 8.51 -7.68
C GLN A 239 -17.85 9.41 -7.46
N ARG A 240 -19.00 9.04 -8.01
CA ARG A 240 -20.26 9.80 -7.88
C ARG A 240 -21.13 9.32 -6.73
N GLU A 241 -20.91 8.12 -6.26
CA GLU A 241 -21.73 7.52 -5.21
C GLU A 241 -21.36 8.12 -3.84
N ILE A 242 -22.36 8.73 -3.22
CA ILE A 242 -22.27 9.22 -1.85
C ILE A 242 -22.86 8.15 -0.95
N SER A 243 -22.03 7.18 -0.55
CA SER A 243 -22.48 6.15 0.38
C SER A 243 -21.92 6.43 1.79
N GLY A 244 -22.75 6.15 2.80
CA GLY A 244 -22.35 6.19 4.21
C GLY A 244 -22.06 4.81 4.79
N ASP A 245 -22.09 3.77 3.96
CA ASP A 245 -21.88 2.39 4.39
C ASP A 245 -20.40 2.17 4.73
N GLY A 246 -20.14 1.86 5.99
CA GLY A 246 -18.81 1.61 6.54
C GLY A 246 -18.14 2.87 7.12
N TYR A 247 -17.85 3.89 6.32
CA TYR A 247 -17.25 5.15 6.78
C TYR A 247 -18.12 6.36 6.45
N PRO A 248 -18.16 7.39 7.32
CA PRO A 248 -18.80 8.66 6.98
C PRO A 248 -18.24 9.25 5.68
N TYR A 249 -19.07 9.75 4.81
CA TYR A 249 -18.69 10.30 3.50
C TYR A 249 -17.54 11.32 3.58
N GLY A 250 -17.58 12.21 4.56
CA GLY A 250 -16.51 13.21 4.76
C GLY A 250 -15.16 12.57 5.07
N LEU A 251 -15.15 11.48 5.83
CA LEU A 251 -13.92 10.74 6.08
C LEU A 251 -13.41 10.04 4.82
N GLN A 252 -14.29 9.51 3.98
CA GLN A 252 -13.91 8.94 2.68
C GLN A 252 -13.24 10.00 1.79
N LEU A 253 -13.78 11.22 1.72
CA LEU A 253 -13.19 12.33 0.98
C LEU A 253 -11.81 12.73 1.53
N ILE A 254 -11.67 12.81 2.86
CA ILE A 254 -10.38 13.10 3.51
C ILE A 254 -9.36 12.01 3.14
N LEU A 255 -9.71 10.73 3.27
CA LEU A 255 -8.81 9.62 2.96
C LEU A 255 -8.43 9.60 1.46
N ALA A 256 -9.36 9.85 0.57
CA ALA A 256 -9.09 9.94 -0.87
C ALA A 256 -8.15 11.10 -1.24
N GLY A 257 -8.26 12.23 -0.52
CA GLY A 257 -7.39 13.39 -0.74
C GLY A 257 -6.05 13.35 0.02
N LEU A 258 -5.88 12.39 0.92
CA LEU A 258 -4.75 12.38 1.86
C LEU A 258 -3.41 12.23 1.13
N SER A 259 -3.30 11.29 0.21
CA SER A 259 -2.09 11.06 -0.60
C SER A 259 -1.64 12.36 -1.32
N THR A 260 -2.57 13.03 -2.01
CA THR A 260 -2.27 14.31 -2.70
C THR A 260 -1.89 15.43 -1.73
N ALA A 261 -2.43 15.44 -0.51
CA ALA A 261 -2.15 16.48 0.47
C ALA A 261 -0.83 16.28 1.22
N THR A 262 -0.33 15.05 1.30
CA THR A 262 0.88 14.69 2.07
C THR A 262 2.12 14.45 1.21
N HIS A 263 1.97 14.30 -0.08
CA HIS A 263 3.04 14.05 -1.06
C HIS A 263 3.10 15.14 -2.13
#